data_0df2d66427a7f33c46befaaed9d81241
#
_entry.id   0df2d66427a7f33c46befaaed9d81241
#
_cell.length_a   1.000
_cell.length_b   1.000
_cell.length_c   1.000
_cell.angle_alpha   90.00
_cell.angle_beta   90.00
_cell.angle_gamma   90.00
#
_symmetry.space_group_name_H-M   'P 1'
#
loop_
_entity.id
_entity.type
_entity.pdbx_description
1 polymer ?
#
loop_
_entity_poly.entity_id
_entity_poly.type
_entity_poly.pdbx_seq_one_letter_code
_entity_poly.pdbx_strand_id
1 'polypeptide(L)'
;RFGVPLGYGGPHAAFMSTSEEFKRDIPGRIVGVSQDRRGNQAYRLTLQTREQHIRREKATSNICTAQVLLAIISGMYALFHGPDDLKNIAKRIHSHTKELANKIAKLGHEIVTNDNSFFDTIVIKLSNMSVDSLKDKALKHNFNLMYHDNGLIGISLDEKTDFSEVEALANLFDVHNDSKDSYNIFKPNRAGDILTHPIFHSINSETEMLRYINKLEKRDLSLNYSMIPLGSCTMKLNATVEMIPISWPEFNSIHPFAPLSQAKGYEKIINELEEMLYK
;
A
#
# COMPACT_ATOMS: atom_id res chain seq x y z
N ARG A 1 0.02 -1.63 -2.76
CA ARG A 1 0.02 -1.27 -1.33
C ARG A 1 0.54 -2.41 -0.43
N PHE A 2 0.86 -3.55 -1.02
CA PHE A 2 1.34 -4.73 -0.29
C PHE A 2 0.43 -5.13 0.89
N GLY A 3 -0.85 -5.29 0.61
CA GLY A 3 -1.85 -5.74 1.59
C GLY A 3 -2.29 -4.70 2.63
N VAL A 4 -1.69 -3.51 2.63
CA VAL A 4 -2.10 -2.46 3.58
C VAL A 4 -3.41 -1.82 3.11
N PRO A 5 -4.49 -1.88 3.91
CA PRO A 5 -5.78 -1.31 3.55
C PRO A 5 -5.78 0.22 3.56
N LEU A 6 -6.77 0.84 2.90
CA LEU A 6 -6.94 2.30 2.88
C LEU A 6 -7.50 2.87 4.20
N GLY A 7 -8.09 2.03 5.02
CA GLY A 7 -8.90 2.40 6.17
C GLY A 7 -8.31 3.48 7.09
N TYR A 8 -9.17 4.31 7.61
CA TYR A 8 -8.88 5.31 8.65
C TYR A 8 -7.75 6.30 8.31
N GLY A 9 -7.74 6.82 7.10
CA GLY A 9 -6.81 7.87 6.69
C GLY A 9 -5.71 7.41 5.72
N GLY A 10 -5.85 6.25 5.12
CA GLY A 10 -4.99 5.77 4.04
C GLY A 10 -3.56 5.49 4.46
N PRO A 11 -3.32 4.64 5.48
CA PRO A 11 -1.98 4.32 5.90
C PRO A 11 -1.18 3.66 4.77
N HIS A 12 0.10 3.95 4.68
CA HIS A 12 1.02 3.37 3.70
C HIS A 12 2.19 2.68 4.37
N ALA A 13 2.53 1.48 3.89
CA ALA A 13 3.87 0.97 4.07
C ALA A 13 4.78 1.64 3.04
N ALA A 14 5.95 2.06 3.49
CA ALA A 14 6.97 2.61 2.63
C ALA A 14 8.23 1.75 2.67
N PHE A 15 9.06 1.89 1.65
CA PHE A 15 10.38 1.28 1.62
C PHE A 15 11.42 2.33 1.22
N MET A 16 12.65 2.09 1.63
CA MET A 16 13.79 2.91 1.25
C MET A 16 14.95 1.99 0.88
N SER A 17 15.63 2.31 -0.18
CA SER A 17 16.89 1.69 -0.56
C SER A 17 17.97 2.75 -0.76
N THR A 18 19.21 2.39 -0.45
CA THR A 18 20.35 3.31 -0.60
C THR A 18 21.61 2.51 -0.92
N SER A 19 22.67 3.20 -1.35
CA SER A 19 23.98 2.59 -1.53
C SER A 19 24.67 2.28 -0.20
N GLU A 20 25.65 1.39 -0.22
CA GLU A 20 26.39 0.93 0.97
C GLU A 20 27.07 2.08 1.73
N GLU A 21 27.49 3.14 1.05
CA GLU A 21 28.16 4.28 1.65
C GLU A 21 27.28 5.03 2.67
N PHE A 22 25.95 5.09 2.43
CA PHE A 22 24.98 5.77 3.30
C PHE A 22 24.40 4.91 4.43
N LYS A 23 24.89 3.69 4.62
CA LYS A 23 24.37 2.79 5.67
C LYS A 23 24.39 3.36 7.09
N ARG A 24 25.27 4.34 7.34
CA ARG A 24 25.37 5.01 8.65
C ARG A 24 24.43 6.20 8.80
N ASP A 25 23.89 6.68 7.69
CA ASP A 25 23.01 7.85 7.62
C ASP A 25 21.53 7.48 7.53
N ILE A 26 21.23 6.19 7.29
CA ILE A 26 19.84 5.71 7.25
C ILE A 26 19.16 5.93 8.60
N PRO A 27 17.94 6.45 8.65
CA PRO A 27 17.16 6.51 9.88
C PRO A 27 16.76 5.10 10.33
N GLY A 28 16.52 4.92 11.62
CA GLY A 28 16.13 3.63 12.19
C GLY A 28 17.31 2.74 12.58
N ARG A 29 17.01 1.54 13.01
CA ARG A 29 17.98 0.58 13.52
C ARG A 29 18.29 -0.49 12.48
N ILE A 30 19.55 -0.88 12.39
CA ILE A 30 19.98 -1.99 11.54
C ILE A 30 20.20 -3.21 12.42
N VAL A 31 19.56 -4.30 12.06
CA VAL A 31 19.73 -5.61 12.69
C VAL A 31 20.65 -6.47 11.81
N GLY A 32 21.76 -6.90 12.36
CA GLY A 32 22.71 -7.77 11.70
C GLY A 32 22.53 -9.23 12.11
N VAL A 33 22.95 -10.12 11.24
CA VAL A 33 23.04 -11.56 11.53
C VAL A 33 24.36 -11.85 12.25
N SER A 34 24.28 -12.61 13.35
CA SER A 34 25.40 -13.04 14.17
C SER A 34 25.19 -14.50 14.58
N GLN A 35 25.99 -14.99 15.49
CA GLN A 35 25.84 -16.30 16.12
C GLN A 35 25.74 -16.16 17.62
N ASP A 36 24.95 -17.02 18.25
CA ASP A 36 24.93 -17.17 19.69
C ASP A 36 26.15 -18.02 20.17
N ARG A 37 26.31 -18.17 21.48
CA ARG A 37 27.41 -18.95 22.05
C ARG A 37 27.37 -20.44 21.70
N ARG A 38 26.25 -20.93 21.14
CA ARG A 38 26.06 -22.32 20.72
C ARG A 38 26.28 -22.49 19.20
N GLY A 39 26.61 -21.40 18.48
CA GLY A 39 26.78 -21.40 17.05
C GLY A 39 25.49 -21.26 16.24
N ASN A 40 24.34 -21.06 16.88
CA ASN A 40 23.07 -20.85 16.18
C ASN A 40 22.98 -19.40 15.67
N GLN A 41 22.25 -19.21 14.57
CA GLN A 41 21.98 -17.88 14.05
C GLN A 41 21.27 -17.02 15.09
N ALA A 42 21.77 -15.83 15.33
CA ALA A 42 21.21 -14.84 16.22
C ALA A 42 21.19 -13.46 15.57
N TYR A 43 20.29 -12.62 16.02
CA TYR A 43 20.17 -11.24 15.56
C TYR A 43 20.69 -10.27 16.61
N ARG A 44 21.33 -9.20 16.16
CA ARG A 44 21.81 -8.14 17.06
C ARG A 44 21.72 -6.79 16.38
N LEU A 45 21.55 -5.74 17.16
CA LEU A 45 21.68 -4.38 16.66
C LEU A 45 23.13 -4.12 16.21
N THR A 46 23.26 -3.52 15.04
CA THR A 46 24.58 -3.14 14.49
C THR A 46 24.65 -1.63 14.28
N LEU A 47 25.87 -1.10 14.15
CA LEU A 47 26.13 0.33 13.90
C LEU A 47 25.50 1.24 14.94
N GLN A 48 25.42 0.81 16.19
CA GLN A 48 24.79 1.54 17.31
C GLN A 48 25.41 2.89 17.62
N THR A 49 26.62 3.18 17.14
CA THR A 49 27.31 4.45 17.36
C THR A 49 26.56 5.67 16.83
N ARG A 50 25.50 5.49 16.07
CA ARG A 50 24.60 6.54 15.58
C ARG A 50 23.39 6.77 16.48
N GLU A 51 23.15 5.91 17.45
CA GLU A 51 21.99 5.95 18.33
C GLU A 51 22.06 7.13 19.31
N GLN A 52 20.91 7.66 19.67
CA GLN A 52 20.78 8.85 20.53
C GLN A 52 21.37 8.64 21.93
N HIS A 53 21.26 7.44 22.50
CA HIS A 53 21.82 7.11 23.81
C HIS A 53 23.36 7.09 23.82
N ILE A 54 24.00 7.01 22.65
CA ILE A 54 25.45 7.04 22.48
C ILE A 54 25.93 8.44 22.05
N ARG A 55 25.30 9.01 21.03
CA ARG A 55 25.76 10.25 20.39
C ARG A 55 25.00 11.51 20.81
N ARG A 56 23.94 11.34 21.59
CA ARG A 56 23.10 12.45 22.06
C ARG A 56 22.58 13.30 20.87
N GLU A 57 22.84 14.60 20.89
CA GLU A 57 22.43 15.54 19.82
C GLU A 57 23.05 15.28 18.45
N LYS A 58 24.12 14.50 18.40
CA LYS A 58 24.78 14.11 17.14
C LYS A 58 24.28 12.79 16.56
N ALA A 59 23.22 12.23 17.12
CA ALA A 59 22.63 11.01 16.61
C ALA A 59 21.98 11.24 15.25
N THR A 60 22.14 10.29 14.34
CA THR A 60 21.48 10.31 13.02
C THR A 60 20.11 9.64 13.05
N SER A 61 19.78 8.93 14.13
CA SER A 61 18.55 8.14 14.25
C SER A 61 17.78 8.56 15.50
N ASN A 62 16.77 9.39 15.32
CA ASN A 62 15.89 9.87 16.40
C ASN A 62 14.45 9.36 16.28
N ILE A 63 14.25 8.21 15.62
CA ILE A 63 12.93 7.63 15.46
C ILE A 63 12.52 6.96 16.78
N CYS A 64 11.44 7.46 17.37
CA CYS A 64 10.85 6.89 18.57
C CYS A 64 9.88 5.76 18.24
N THR A 65 8.93 6.01 17.34
CA THR A 65 7.90 5.06 16.95
C THR A 65 8.02 4.74 15.47
N ALA A 66 8.18 3.46 15.15
CA ALA A 66 8.19 2.98 13.78
C ALA A 66 6.79 2.49 13.37
N GLN A 67 6.47 2.56 12.09
CA GLN A 67 5.24 2.02 11.50
C GLN A 67 5.36 0.49 11.34
N VAL A 68 5.54 -0.20 12.44
CA VAL A 68 5.87 -1.64 12.47
C VAL A 68 4.74 -2.50 11.92
N LEU A 69 3.48 -2.19 12.27
CA LEU A 69 2.33 -2.98 11.80
C LEU A 69 2.24 -2.98 10.27
N LEU A 70 2.43 -1.84 9.63
CA LEU A 70 2.38 -1.73 8.17
C LEU A 70 3.54 -2.50 7.51
N ALA A 71 4.72 -2.45 8.11
CA ALA A 71 5.87 -3.23 7.67
C ALA A 71 5.61 -4.74 7.79
N ILE A 72 5.01 -5.19 8.90
CA ILE A 72 4.63 -6.58 9.11
C ILE A 72 3.58 -7.03 8.09
N ILE A 73 2.52 -6.25 7.87
CA ILE A 73 1.49 -6.55 6.87
C ILE A 73 2.13 -6.72 5.49
N SER A 74 3.01 -5.79 5.09
CA SER A 74 3.68 -5.87 3.80
C SER A 74 4.61 -7.07 3.68
N GLY A 75 5.32 -7.41 4.73
CA GLY A 75 6.16 -8.61 4.80
C GLY A 75 5.35 -9.90 4.70
N MET A 76 4.22 -9.97 5.42
CA MET A 76 3.32 -11.13 5.37
C MET A 76 2.60 -11.25 4.02
N TYR A 77 2.25 -10.14 3.39
CA TYR A 77 1.70 -10.13 2.03
C TYR A 77 2.71 -10.72 1.02
N ALA A 78 3.96 -10.26 1.08
CA ALA A 78 5.01 -10.80 0.22
C ALA A 78 5.28 -12.29 0.49
N LEU A 79 5.16 -12.71 1.75
CA LEU A 79 5.36 -14.09 2.17
C LEU A 79 4.23 -15.02 1.68
N PHE A 80 2.98 -14.54 1.75
CA PHE A 80 1.80 -15.30 1.34
C PHE A 80 1.73 -15.49 -0.18
N HIS A 81 1.98 -14.43 -0.93
CA HIS A 81 1.92 -14.47 -2.39
C HIS A 81 3.19 -15.06 -3.03
N GLY A 82 4.33 -14.95 -2.38
CA GLY A 82 5.59 -15.36 -2.97
C GLY A 82 5.98 -14.57 -4.22
N PRO A 83 7.10 -14.92 -4.85
CA PRO A 83 7.62 -14.16 -5.99
C PRO A 83 6.76 -14.25 -7.24
N ASP A 84 6.14 -15.39 -7.50
CA ASP A 84 5.42 -15.61 -8.76
C ASP A 84 4.05 -14.95 -8.75
N ASP A 85 3.31 -15.05 -7.65
CA ASP A 85 2.02 -14.37 -7.54
C ASP A 85 2.18 -12.85 -7.49
N LEU A 86 3.21 -12.32 -6.85
CA LEU A 86 3.49 -10.89 -6.90
C LEU A 86 3.76 -10.41 -8.33
N LYS A 87 4.50 -11.18 -9.12
CA LYS A 87 4.70 -10.89 -10.55
C LYS A 87 3.38 -10.95 -11.34
N ASN A 88 2.52 -11.93 -11.04
CA ASN A 88 1.23 -12.08 -11.68
C ASN A 88 0.26 -10.95 -11.32
N ILE A 89 0.23 -10.53 -10.06
CA ILE A 89 -0.54 -9.36 -9.61
C ILE A 89 -0.08 -8.11 -10.38
N ALA A 90 1.22 -7.86 -10.43
CA ALA A 90 1.77 -6.72 -11.15
C ALA A 90 1.43 -6.74 -12.65
N LYS A 91 1.56 -7.90 -13.30
CA LYS A 91 1.18 -8.06 -14.70
C LYS A 91 -0.30 -7.78 -14.95
N ARG A 92 -1.17 -8.27 -14.07
CA ARG A 92 -2.63 -8.04 -14.17
C ARG A 92 -2.97 -6.56 -14.05
N ILE A 93 -2.48 -5.87 -13.03
CA ILE A 93 -2.67 -4.43 -12.86
C ILE A 93 -2.24 -3.68 -14.11
N HIS A 94 -1.03 -3.94 -14.57
CA HIS A 94 -0.49 -3.27 -15.76
C HIS A 94 -1.31 -3.57 -17.03
N SER A 95 -1.77 -4.81 -17.20
CA SER A 95 -2.61 -5.18 -18.34
C SER A 95 -3.94 -4.44 -18.34
N HIS A 96 -4.60 -4.32 -17.20
CA HIS A 96 -5.84 -3.55 -17.05
C HIS A 96 -5.62 -2.07 -17.33
N THR A 97 -4.54 -1.48 -16.79
CA THR A 97 -4.20 -0.07 -17.04
C THR A 97 -3.94 0.20 -18.51
N LYS A 98 -3.22 -0.68 -19.18
CA LYS A 98 -2.97 -0.59 -20.61
C LYS A 98 -4.24 -0.71 -21.44
N GLU A 99 -5.11 -1.65 -21.07
CA GLU A 99 -6.38 -1.83 -21.75
C GLU A 99 -7.25 -0.57 -21.64
N LEU A 100 -7.34 -0.01 -20.42
CA LEU A 100 -8.04 1.25 -20.18
C LEU A 100 -7.46 2.40 -21.02
N ALA A 101 -6.13 2.55 -21.01
CA ALA A 101 -5.45 3.58 -21.80
C ALA A 101 -5.75 3.46 -23.31
N ASN A 102 -5.70 2.24 -23.85
CA ASN A 102 -6.01 1.97 -25.24
C ASN A 102 -7.48 2.28 -25.60
N LYS A 103 -8.42 1.93 -24.71
CA LYS A 103 -9.84 2.23 -24.89
C LYS A 103 -10.08 3.74 -24.91
N ILE A 104 -9.53 4.46 -23.95
CA ILE A 104 -9.69 5.92 -23.84
C ILE A 104 -9.03 6.64 -25.04
N ALA A 105 -7.87 6.17 -25.48
CA ALA A 105 -7.22 6.72 -26.67
C ALA A 105 -8.04 6.48 -27.95
N LYS A 106 -8.65 5.30 -28.12
CA LYS A 106 -9.57 5.02 -29.23
C LYS A 106 -10.83 5.89 -29.22
N LEU A 107 -11.23 6.39 -28.06
CA LEU A 107 -12.31 7.36 -27.94
C LEU A 107 -11.87 8.80 -28.26
N GLY A 108 -10.62 9.02 -28.66
CA GLY A 108 -10.09 10.30 -29.12
C GLY A 108 -9.48 11.19 -28.04
N HIS A 109 -9.30 10.68 -26.82
CA HIS A 109 -8.62 11.40 -25.72
C HIS A 109 -7.11 11.16 -25.75
N GLU A 110 -6.33 12.13 -25.27
CA GLU A 110 -4.87 12.04 -25.24
C GLU A 110 -4.40 11.42 -23.91
N ILE A 111 -3.57 10.38 -24.00
CA ILE A 111 -2.86 9.85 -22.83
C ILE A 111 -1.54 10.61 -22.70
N VAL A 112 -1.44 11.46 -21.65
CA VAL A 112 -0.33 12.39 -21.43
C VAL A 112 0.83 11.77 -20.68
N THR A 113 0.62 10.61 -20.06
CA THR A 113 1.64 9.93 -19.28
C THR A 113 2.89 9.67 -20.15
N ASN A 114 4.06 10.13 -19.68
CA ASN A 114 5.31 10.21 -20.44
C ASN A 114 5.66 8.93 -21.19
N ASP A 115 6.01 9.09 -22.48
CA ASP A 115 6.61 8.08 -23.36
C ASP A 115 5.90 6.71 -23.39
N ASN A 116 4.60 6.70 -23.12
CA ASN A 116 3.82 5.46 -22.94
C ASN A 116 4.39 4.55 -21.82
N SER A 117 5.12 5.13 -20.89
CA SER A 117 5.74 4.46 -19.76
C SER A 117 4.90 4.72 -18.50
N PHE A 118 3.98 3.81 -18.21
CA PHE A 118 3.18 3.81 -16.99
C PHE A 118 3.08 2.39 -16.44
N PHE A 119 2.74 2.25 -15.18
CA PHE A 119 2.50 0.96 -14.56
C PHE A 119 1.01 0.78 -14.25
N ASP A 120 0.48 1.51 -13.29
CA ASP A 120 -0.88 1.41 -12.76
C ASP A 120 -1.67 2.72 -12.88
N THR A 121 -1.02 3.79 -13.29
CA THR A 121 -1.60 5.14 -13.32
C THR A 121 -1.43 5.79 -14.67
N ILE A 122 -2.52 6.31 -15.21
CA ILE A 122 -2.55 7.10 -16.44
C ILE A 122 -3.06 8.51 -16.18
N VAL A 123 -2.53 9.46 -16.95
CA VAL A 123 -2.99 10.84 -16.98
C VAL A 123 -3.57 11.14 -18.34
N ILE A 124 -4.75 11.70 -18.38
CA ILE A 124 -5.57 11.89 -19.56
C ILE A 124 -5.85 13.37 -19.75
N LYS A 125 -5.73 13.84 -20.98
CA LYS A 125 -6.25 15.13 -21.40
C LYS A 125 -7.51 14.91 -22.22
N LEU A 126 -8.60 15.51 -21.76
CA LEU A 126 -9.89 15.40 -22.43
C LEU A 126 -9.88 16.21 -23.74
N SER A 127 -10.45 15.64 -24.81
CA SER A 127 -10.56 16.32 -26.11
C SER A 127 -11.94 16.93 -26.32
N ASN A 128 -13.00 16.13 -26.26
CA ASN A 128 -14.35 16.57 -26.65
C ASN A 128 -15.38 16.50 -25.50
N MET A 129 -14.87 16.50 -24.26
CA MET A 129 -15.67 16.44 -23.05
C MET A 129 -15.12 17.43 -22.04
N SER A 130 -15.98 18.09 -21.27
CA SER A 130 -15.54 18.93 -20.15
C SER A 130 -15.25 18.09 -18.91
N VAL A 131 -14.36 18.61 -18.06
CA VAL A 131 -14.02 17.99 -16.76
C VAL A 131 -15.25 17.81 -15.89
N ASP A 132 -16.13 18.82 -15.86
CA ASP A 132 -17.36 18.78 -15.06
C ASP A 132 -18.32 17.69 -15.54
N SER A 133 -18.48 17.55 -16.88
CA SER A 133 -19.30 16.47 -17.44
C SER A 133 -18.76 15.09 -17.07
N LEU A 134 -17.45 14.88 -17.14
CA LEU A 134 -16.83 13.62 -16.72
C LEU A 134 -17.01 13.38 -15.23
N LYS A 135 -16.84 14.42 -14.40
CA LYS A 135 -17.00 14.34 -12.95
C LYS A 135 -18.43 13.92 -12.57
N ASP A 136 -19.43 14.50 -13.20
CA ASP A 136 -20.84 14.16 -12.97
C ASP A 136 -21.13 12.71 -13.38
N LYS A 137 -20.59 12.25 -14.51
CA LYS A 137 -20.71 10.86 -14.95
C LYS A 137 -20.03 9.92 -13.98
N ALA A 138 -18.80 10.22 -13.57
CA ALA A 138 -18.03 9.41 -12.64
C ALA A 138 -18.77 9.24 -11.30
N LEU A 139 -19.28 10.33 -10.74
CA LEU A 139 -20.06 10.29 -9.49
C LEU A 139 -21.36 9.48 -9.62
N LYS A 140 -22.06 9.57 -10.75
CA LYS A 140 -23.26 8.76 -11.01
C LYS A 140 -22.96 7.26 -11.07
N HIS A 141 -21.76 6.90 -11.49
CA HIS A 141 -21.29 5.51 -11.56
C HIS A 141 -20.43 5.09 -10.36
N ASN A 142 -20.39 5.89 -9.29
CA ASN A 142 -19.65 5.64 -8.05
C ASN A 142 -18.12 5.57 -8.24
N PHE A 143 -17.57 6.35 -9.17
CA PHE A 143 -16.14 6.51 -9.34
C PHE A 143 -15.66 7.87 -8.84
N ASN A 144 -14.55 7.88 -8.11
CA ASN A 144 -13.78 9.07 -7.83
C ASN A 144 -12.51 9.05 -8.66
N LEU A 145 -12.30 10.08 -9.48
CA LEU A 145 -11.10 10.25 -10.28
C LEU A 145 -10.26 11.39 -9.69
N MET A 146 -8.99 11.44 -10.04
CA MET A 146 -8.13 12.56 -9.70
C MET A 146 -8.31 13.68 -10.72
N TYR A 147 -8.71 14.85 -10.26
CA TYR A 147 -8.88 16.05 -11.09
C TYR A 147 -7.74 17.02 -10.76
N HIS A 148 -6.87 17.27 -11.72
CA HIS A 148 -5.75 18.21 -11.59
C HIS A 148 -6.19 19.65 -11.94
N ASP A 149 -5.58 20.64 -11.31
CA ASP A 149 -5.89 22.06 -11.52
C ASP A 149 -5.71 22.52 -12.98
N ASN A 150 -4.87 21.85 -13.73
CA ASN A 150 -4.64 22.12 -15.15
C ASN A 150 -5.62 21.40 -16.11
N GLY A 151 -6.68 20.79 -15.56
CA GLY A 151 -7.73 20.11 -16.34
C GLY A 151 -7.37 18.69 -16.78
N LEU A 152 -6.24 18.15 -16.34
CA LEU A 152 -5.88 16.75 -16.58
C LEU A 152 -6.62 15.82 -15.59
N ILE A 153 -6.83 14.58 -16.02
CA ILE A 153 -7.52 13.55 -15.23
C ILE A 153 -6.54 12.42 -14.94
N GLY A 154 -6.38 12.07 -13.67
CA GLY A 154 -5.61 10.90 -13.25
C GLY A 154 -6.52 9.72 -12.93
N ILE A 155 -6.15 8.53 -13.40
CA ILE A 155 -6.78 7.25 -13.05
C ILE A 155 -5.72 6.28 -12.61
N SER A 156 -5.89 5.70 -11.42
CA SER A 156 -5.01 4.68 -10.87
C SER A 156 -5.79 3.40 -10.62
N LEU A 157 -5.24 2.28 -11.04
CA LEU A 157 -5.80 0.95 -10.83
C LEU A 157 -4.97 0.18 -9.80
N ASP A 158 -5.58 -0.81 -9.17
CA ASP A 158 -4.91 -1.64 -8.18
C ASP A 158 -5.22 -3.13 -8.37
N GLU A 159 -4.79 -3.95 -7.42
CA GLU A 159 -4.99 -5.39 -7.44
C GLU A 159 -6.45 -5.83 -7.31
N LYS A 160 -7.34 -4.96 -6.88
CA LYS A 160 -8.78 -5.23 -6.77
C LYS A 160 -9.52 -4.94 -8.07
N THR A 161 -8.95 -4.13 -8.94
CA THR A 161 -9.57 -3.77 -10.22
C THR A 161 -9.76 -5.00 -11.09
N ASP A 162 -10.97 -5.23 -11.53
CA ASP A 162 -11.32 -6.28 -12.47
C ASP A 162 -11.65 -5.76 -13.87
N PHE A 163 -11.93 -6.68 -14.78
CA PHE A 163 -12.25 -6.33 -16.16
C PHE A 163 -13.56 -5.52 -16.28
N SER A 164 -14.55 -5.78 -15.45
CA SER A 164 -15.83 -5.06 -15.49
C SER A 164 -15.68 -3.61 -15.06
N GLU A 165 -14.78 -3.35 -14.11
CA GLU A 165 -14.44 -1.98 -13.69
C GLU A 165 -13.68 -1.23 -14.78
N VAL A 166 -12.78 -1.88 -15.51
CA VAL A 166 -12.08 -1.30 -16.66
C VAL A 166 -13.07 -0.88 -17.74
N GLU A 167 -14.07 -1.73 -18.05
CA GLU A 167 -15.15 -1.40 -18.98
C GLU A 167 -16.00 -0.23 -18.48
N ALA A 168 -16.40 -0.28 -17.22
CA ALA A 168 -17.20 0.78 -16.62
C ALA A 168 -16.48 2.14 -16.63
N LEU A 169 -15.18 2.15 -16.33
CA LEU A 169 -14.32 3.34 -16.40
C LEU A 169 -14.21 3.86 -17.83
N ALA A 170 -13.98 3.00 -18.82
CA ALA A 170 -13.90 3.39 -20.22
C ALA A 170 -15.22 4.02 -20.71
N ASN A 171 -16.37 3.50 -20.26
CA ASN A 171 -17.69 3.99 -20.62
C ASN A 171 -18.03 5.38 -20.03
N LEU A 172 -17.21 5.93 -19.12
CA LEU A 172 -17.38 7.32 -18.65
C LEU A 172 -16.99 8.33 -19.73
N PHE A 173 -16.15 7.93 -20.68
CA PHE A 173 -15.63 8.79 -21.74
C PHE A 173 -16.54 8.70 -22.97
N ASP A 174 -16.86 9.84 -23.56
CA ASP A 174 -17.69 9.86 -24.77
C ASP A 174 -16.94 9.34 -25.98
N VAL A 175 -17.63 8.60 -26.83
CA VAL A 175 -17.08 8.06 -28.07
C VAL A 175 -16.83 9.19 -29.06
N HIS A 176 -15.58 9.35 -29.49
CA HIS A 176 -15.19 10.25 -30.58
C HIS A 176 -14.19 9.55 -31.47
N ASN A 177 -14.39 9.68 -32.76
CA ASN A 177 -13.70 9.10 -33.88
C ASN A 177 -12.27 8.54 -33.69
N ASP A 178 -12.09 7.38 -34.27
CA ASP A 178 -10.90 6.56 -34.43
C ASP A 178 -9.52 7.24 -34.24
N SER A 179 -8.89 6.97 -33.12
CA SER A 179 -7.44 7.07 -33.02
C SER A 179 -6.79 5.70 -33.22
N LYS A 180 -5.70 5.67 -33.96
CA LYS A 180 -5.08 4.42 -34.43
C LYS A 180 -3.91 3.92 -33.60
N ASP A 181 -3.59 4.56 -32.49
CA ASP A 181 -2.34 4.26 -31.78
C ASP A 181 -2.54 3.22 -30.69
N SER A 182 -1.80 2.12 -30.80
CA SER A 182 -1.63 1.17 -29.73
C SER A 182 -0.42 1.59 -28.88
N TYR A 183 -0.62 1.79 -27.59
CA TYR A 183 0.46 2.12 -26.68
C TYR A 183 1.36 0.90 -26.44
N ASN A 184 2.68 1.12 -26.60
CA ASN A 184 3.67 0.12 -26.27
C ASN A 184 3.86 0.02 -24.76
N ILE A 185 4.13 -1.17 -24.27
CA ILE A 185 4.19 -1.50 -22.87
C ILE A 185 5.59 -1.22 -22.32
N PHE A 186 5.65 -0.61 -21.16
CA PHE A 186 6.82 -0.70 -20.29
C PHE A 186 7.20 -2.17 -20.05
N LYS A 187 8.41 -2.54 -20.44
CA LYS A 187 8.99 -3.83 -20.08
C LYS A 187 9.83 -3.62 -18.82
N PRO A 188 9.43 -4.18 -17.68
CA PRO A 188 10.29 -4.13 -16.51
C PRO A 188 11.60 -4.82 -16.83
N ASN A 189 12.70 -4.07 -16.75
CA ASN A 189 14.04 -4.55 -17.10
C ASN A 189 14.74 -5.28 -15.94
N ARG A 190 14.01 -5.74 -14.94
CA ARG A 190 14.65 -6.51 -13.90
C ARG A 190 15.04 -7.89 -14.43
N ALA A 191 16.32 -8.06 -14.65
CA ALA A 191 16.93 -9.38 -14.82
C ALA A 191 17.24 -9.97 -13.44
N GLY A 192 16.71 -11.13 -13.14
CA GLY A 192 16.97 -11.85 -11.90
C GLY A 192 15.74 -12.09 -11.01
N ASP A 193 15.91 -13.04 -10.12
CA ASP A 193 14.86 -13.47 -9.21
C ASP A 193 14.64 -12.47 -8.08
N ILE A 194 13.41 -12.45 -7.57
CA ILE A 194 13.02 -11.69 -6.39
C ILE A 194 12.67 -12.67 -5.27
N LEU A 195 12.80 -12.24 -4.01
CA LEU A 195 12.39 -13.01 -2.84
C LEU A 195 12.97 -14.44 -2.85
N THR A 196 14.27 -14.55 -3.10
CA THR A 196 14.98 -15.84 -3.27
C THR A 196 15.12 -16.66 -1.97
N HIS A 197 14.86 -16.05 -0.81
CA HIS A 197 14.94 -16.78 0.45
C HIS A 197 13.81 -17.83 0.52
N PRO A 198 14.13 -19.09 0.97
CA PRO A 198 13.18 -20.22 0.97
C PRO A 198 11.85 -19.96 1.66
N ILE A 199 11.81 -19.05 2.64
CA ILE A 199 10.59 -18.71 3.36
C ILE A 199 9.47 -18.20 2.44
N PHE A 200 9.82 -17.46 1.39
CA PHE A 200 8.86 -16.91 0.42
C PHE A 200 8.28 -17.96 -0.55
N HIS A 201 8.72 -19.21 -0.41
CA HIS A 201 8.24 -20.35 -1.21
C HIS A 201 7.59 -21.44 -0.35
N SER A 202 7.42 -21.20 0.95
CA SER A 202 7.03 -22.23 1.91
C SER A 202 5.66 -22.02 2.55
N ILE A 203 4.98 -20.92 2.24
CA ILE A 203 3.67 -20.59 2.81
C ILE A 203 2.69 -20.35 1.67
N ASN A 204 1.80 -21.34 1.45
CA ASN A 204 0.91 -21.35 0.31
C ASN A 204 -0.58 -21.48 0.71
N SER A 205 -0.87 -21.35 2.01
CA SER A 205 -2.23 -21.45 2.52
C SER A 205 -2.43 -20.58 3.77
N GLU A 206 -3.67 -20.21 4.03
CA GLU A 206 -4.05 -19.48 5.25
C GLU A 206 -3.63 -20.22 6.52
N THR A 207 -3.78 -21.54 6.55
CA THR A 207 -3.40 -22.36 7.71
C THR A 207 -1.89 -22.33 7.94
N GLU A 208 -1.07 -22.38 6.90
CA GLU A 208 0.39 -22.27 7.01
C GLU A 208 0.80 -20.89 7.47
N MET A 209 0.18 -19.86 6.95
CA MET A 209 0.39 -18.48 7.39
C MET A 209 0.07 -18.31 8.88
N LEU A 210 -1.07 -18.78 9.32
CA LEU A 210 -1.49 -18.71 10.72
C LEU A 210 -0.50 -19.45 11.64
N ARG A 211 -0.06 -20.63 11.25
CA ARG A 211 0.96 -21.39 11.98
C ARG A 211 2.30 -20.67 12.02
N TYR A 212 2.68 -20.01 10.93
CA TYR A 212 3.91 -19.23 10.87
C TYR A 212 3.86 -18.01 11.77
N ILE A 213 2.77 -17.25 11.76
CA ILE A 213 2.56 -16.11 12.67
C ILE A 213 2.65 -16.57 14.12
N ASN A 214 1.97 -17.66 14.48
CA ASN A 214 2.04 -18.22 15.84
C ASN A 214 3.45 -18.70 16.24
N LYS A 215 4.20 -19.25 15.28
CA LYS A 215 5.61 -19.62 15.50
C LYS A 215 6.49 -18.40 15.79
N LEU A 216 6.25 -17.28 15.12
CA LEU A 216 6.98 -16.03 15.38
C LEU A 216 6.60 -15.43 16.74
N GLU A 217 5.31 -15.39 17.05
CA GLU A 217 4.79 -14.93 18.33
C GLU A 217 5.44 -15.66 19.52
N LYS A 218 5.59 -16.98 19.42
CA LYS A 218 6.19 -17.83 20.47
C LYS A 218 7.71 -17.67 20.65
N ARG A 219 8.39 -16.91 19.80
CA ARG A 219 9.83 -16.68 19.94
C ARG A 219 10.20 -15.65 20.98
N ASP A 220 9.27 -14.82 21.38
CA ASP A 220 9.45 -13.76 22.36
C ASP A 220 8.24 -13.70 23.30
N LEU A 221 8.19 -12.68 24.14
CA LEU A 221 7.07 -12.45 25.06
C LEU A 221 5.81 -12.11 24.26
N SER A 222 4.83 -12.95 24.36
CA SER A 222 3.49 -12.71 23.84
C SER A 222 2.58 -12.19 24.95
N LEU A 223 1.69 -11.27 24.61
CA LEU A 223 0.69 -10.75 25.56
C LEU A 223 -0.23 -11.84 26.14
N ASN A 224 -0.37 -12.96 25.44
CA ASN A 224 -1.15 -14.11 25.90
C ASN A 224 -0.49 -14.86 27.08
N TYR A 225 0.81 -14.73 27.24
CA TYR A 225 1.59 -15.45 28.26
C TYR A 225 2.34 -14.52 29.21
N SER A 226 2.43 -13.24 28.88
CA SER A 226 3.20 -12.28 29.63
C SER A 226 2.42 -11.78 30.83
N MET A 227 3.09 -11.75 31.97
CA MET A 227 2.61 -11.07 33.18
C MET A 227 3.26 -9.69 33.36
N ILE A 228 4.14 -9.30 32.45
CA ILE A 228 4.84 -8.01 32.50
C ILE A 228 3.98 -6.96 31.80
N PRO A 229 3.59 -5.88 32.47
CA PRO A 229 2.96 -4.75 31.83
C PRO A 229 3.98 -4.10 30.90
N LEU A 230 3.79 -4.29 29.62
CA LEU A 230 4.60 -3.63 28.60
C LEU A 230 4.26 -2.14 28.58
N GLY A 231 5.17 -1.31 28.09
CA GLY A 231 4.99 0.13 27.99
C GLY A 231 3.71 0.53 27.24
N SER A 232 3.30 1.76 27.38
CA SER A 232 2.03 2.30 26.85
C SER A 232 1.78 2.02 25.38
N CYS A 233 2.81 1.97 24.58
CA CYS A 233 2.72 1.69 23.15
C CYS A 233 2.37 0.23 22.81
N THR A 234 2.32 -0.64 23.79
CA THR A 234 2.08 -2.07 23.57
C THR A 234 0.75 -2.57 24.09
N MET A 235 -0.01 -1.70 24.67
CA MET A 235 -1.21 -2.07 25.30
C MET A 235 -2.35 -2.34 24.41
N LYS A 236 -2.55 -3.56 24.00
CA LYS A 236 -3.68 -3.62 23.12
C LYS A 236 -4.22 -5.01 22.93
N LEU A 237 -4.61 -5.56 24.06
CA LEU A 237 -5.47 -6.73 24.09
C LEU A 237 -6.91 -6.27 23.90
N ASN A 238 -7.31 -6.10 22.65
CA ASN A 238 -8.70 -5.87 22.32
C ASN A 238 -9.40 -7.20 22.02
N ALA A 239 -10.67 -7.28 22.36
CA ALA A 239 -11.47 -8.43 21.95
C ALA A 239 -11.55 -8.46 20.40
N THR A 240 -11.56 -9.67 19.84
CA THR A 240 -11.66 -9.82 18.38
C THR A 240 -12.88 -9.12 17.80
N VAL A 241 -14.00 -9.13 18.53
CA VAL A 241 -15.24 -8.46 18.12
C VAL A 241 -15.08 -6.93 18.01
N GLU A 242 -14.23 -6.32 18.82
CA GLU A 242 -13.92 -4.88 18.73
C GLU A 242 -13.09 -4.53 17.50
N MET A 243 -12.34 -5.50 16.98
CA MET A 243 -11.50 -5.32 15.79
C MET A 243 -12.23 -5.61 14.49
N ILE A 244 -13.36 -6.32 14.51
CA ILE A 244 -14.14 -6.68 13.31
C ILE A 244 -14.52 -5.46 12.49
N PRO A 245 -15.04 -4.33 13.06
CA PRO A 245 -15.43 -3.16 12.27
C PRO A 245 -14.30 -2.57 11.42
N ILE A 246 -13.04 -2.73 11.83
CA ILE A 246 -11.88 -2.25 11.06
C ILE A 246 -11.79 -2.94 9.68
N SER A 247 -12.30 -4.16 9.57
CA SER A 247 -12.29 -4.92 8.33
C SER A 247 -13.50 -4.65 7.40
N TRP A 248 -14.52 -3.93 7.88
CA TRP A 248 -15.69 -3.62 7.06
C TRP A 248 -15.33 -2.68 5.91
N PRO A 249 -15.81 -2.94 4.69
CA PRO A 249 -15.50 -2.10 3.52
C PRO A 249 -15.83 -0.63 3.74
N GLU A 250 -16.89 -0.32 4.45
CA GLU A 250 -17.35 1.03 4.78
C GLU A 250 -16.31 1.84 5.57
N PHE A 251 -15.47 1.16 6.36
CA PHE A 251 -14.38 1.78 7.11
C PHE A 251 -13.00 1.57 6.46
N ASN A 252 -12.85 0.48 5.73
CA ASN A 252 -11.55 0.02 5.26
C ASN A 252 -11.22 0.48 3.83
N SER A 253 -12.23 0.81 3.02
CA SER A 253 -12.05 1.07 1.60
C SER A 253 -12.20 2.54 1.19
N ILE A 254 -12.47 3.46 2.11
CA ILE A 254 -12.58 4.88 1.77
C ILE A 254 -11.20 5.48 1.51
N HIS A 255 -11.05 6.17 0.38
CA HIS A 255 -9.81 6.86 0.05
C HIS A 255 -9.66 8.13 0.92
N PRO A 256 -8.45 8.46 1.43
CA PRO A 256 -8.24 9.62 2.31
C PRO A 256 -8.56 10.97 1.65
N PHE A 257 -8.54 11.05 0.32
CA PHE A 257 -8.93 12.23 -0.44
C PHE A 257 -10.32 12.12 -1.08
N ALA A 258 -11.17 11.21 -0.60
CA ALA A 258 -12.57 11.18 -1.01
C ALA A 258 -13.25 12.50 -0.64
N PRO A 259 -14.21 12.99 -1.45
CA PRO A 259 -14.96 14.19 -1.11
C PRO A 259 -15.61 14.10 0.27
N LEU A 260 -15.60 15.17 1.06
CA LEU A 260 -16.17 15.20 2.42
C LEU A 260 -17.66 14.78 2.43
N SER A 261 -18.39 15.07 1.36
CA SER A 261 -19.78 14.64 1.20
C SER A 261 -19.97 13.12 1.21
N GLN A 262 -18.89 12.36 0.91
CA GLN A 262 -18.87 10.90 0.94
C GLN A 262 -18.33 10.34 2.27
N ALA A 263 -17.80 11.18 3.15
CA ALA A 263 -17.16 10.81 4.42
C ALA A 263 -18.03 11.17 5.67
N LYS A 264 -19.34 11.39 5.49
CA LYS A 264 -20.24 11.82 6.58
C LYS A 264 -20.29 10.86 7.78
N GLY A 265 -20.09 9.57 7.54
CA GLY A 265 -20.00 8.57 8.61
C GLY A 265 -18.79 8.79 9.51
N TYR A 266 -17.65 9.11 8.92
CA TYR A 266 -16.43 9.44 9.68
C TYR A 266 -16.60 10.75 10.46
N GLU A 267 -17.16 11.78 9.83
CA GLU A 267 -17.45 13.06 10.48
C GLU A 267 -18.34 12.85 11.72
N LYS A 268 -19.39 12.04 11.59
CA LYS A 268 -20.28 11.71 12.70
C LYS A 268 -19.55 11.00 13.85
N ILE A 269 -18.72 9.99 13.55
CA ILE A 269 -17.94 9.26 14.55
C ILE A 269 -17.03 10.23 15.33
N ILE A 270 -16.33 11.11 14.61
CA ILE A 270 -15.40 12.06 15.23
C ILE A 270 -16.16 13.02 16.15
N ASN A 271 -17.22 13.63 15.66
CA ASN A 271 -18.03 14.62 16.41
C ASN A 271 -18.66 13.99 17.65
N GLU A 272 -19.26 12.80 17.52
CA GLU A 272 -19.86 12.10 18.67
C GLU A 272 -18.81 11.70 19.73
N LEU A 273 -17.63 11.28 19.29
CA LEU A 273 -16.54 10.95 20.21
C LEU A 273 -16.03 12.20 20.94
N GLU A 274 -15.86 13.32 20.24
CA GLU A 274 -15.49 14.60 20.83
C GLU A 274 -16.52 15.04 21.88
N GLU A 275 -17.81 14.97 21.57
CA GLU A 275 -18.88 15.29 22.52
C GLU A 275 -18.85 14.41 23.78
N MET A 276 -18.57 13.11 23.60
CA MET A 276 -18.46 12.19 24.74
C MET A 276 -17.24 12.48 25.64
N LEU A 277 -16.14 12.95 25.05
CA LEU A 277 -14.92 13.32 25.78
C LEU A 277 -15.01 14.68 26.46
N TYR A 278 -15.87 15.58 25.98
CA TYR A 278 -16.11 16.90 26.55
C TYR A 278 -17.00 16.88 27.79
N LYS A 279 -17.76 15.82 28.00
CA LYS A 279 -18.65 15.61 29.16
C LYS A 279 -17.90 14.96 30.33
#